data_0ffc3d725f53141415d53704979cde15
#
_entry.id   0ffc3d725f53141415d53704979cde15
#
_cell.length_a   1.000
_cell.length_b   1.000
_cell.length_c   1.000
_cell.angle_alpha   90.00
_cell.angle_beta   90.00
_cell.angle_gamma   90.00
#
_symmetry.space_group_name_H-M   'P 1'
#
loop_
_entity.id
_entity.type
_entity.pdbx_description
1 polymer ?
#
loop_
_entity_poly.entity_id
_entity_poly.type
_entity_poly.pdbx_seq_one_letter_code
_entity_poly.pdbx_strand_id
1 'polypeptide(L)'
;MGYSLAIFVILIIILSTLRSRLVYELSGASLLVFGRAEPGIAIYSLFVLPGTIIHELSHWIVAELLLVRTGPITIFPQEKRLGSVATVKSDPFRGFLIGLAPFITGLIILMILGQLLALCWVSYNWWHLALIIYGVMVMGNSMMISKSDRRTWPFILIIFLLIFILIFKYYPSLFIIHNPASPAGGSSFIKILSLLNKILGVTAGLNLVMXXXXYEAHGSRWSRLYW
;
A
#
# COMPACT_ATOMS: atom_id res chain seq x y z
N MET A 1 -11.15 -0.10 -20.28
CA MET A 1 -9.94 0.46 -19.68
C MET A 1 -10.24 1.42 -18.52
N GLY A 2 -11.08 2.42 -18.69
CA GLY A 2 -11.43 3.40 -17.65
C GLY A 2 -11.96 2.77 -16.36
N TYR A 3 -12.85 1.79 -16.46
CA TYR A 3 -13.43 1.14 -15.28
C TYR A 3 -12.37 0.41 -14.43
N SER A 4 -11.40 -0.26 -15.08
CA SER A 4 -10.35 -0.99 -14.35
C SER A 4 -9.43 -0.04 -13.57
N LEU A 5 -9.12 1.12 -14.16
CA LEU A 5 -8.31 2.16 -13.49
C LEU A 5 -9.09 2.79 -12.32
N ALA A 6 -10.38 3.09 -12.53
CA ALA A 6 -11.24 3.60 -11.47
C ALA A 6 -11.32 2.63 -10.29
N ILE A 7 -11.51 1.33 -10.56
CA ILE A 7 -11.52 0.27 -9.54
C ILE A 7 -10.18 0.25 -8.79
N PHE A 8 -9.06 0.34 -9.51
CA PHE A 8 -7.71 0.36 -8.90
C PHE A 8 -7.57 1.49 -7.88
N VAL A 9 -7.96 2.72 -8.29
CA VAL A 9 -7.88 3.90 -7.42
C VAL A 9 -8.79 3.74 -6.19
N ILE A 10 -10.01 3.26 -6.40
CA ILE A 10 -10.99 3.01 -5.32
C ILE A 10 -10.42 1.99 -4.33
N LEU A 11 -9.83 0.89 -4.82
CA LEU A 11 -9.25 -0.15 -3.97
C LEU A 11 -8.08 0.38 -3.13
N ILE A 12 -7.23 1.26 -3.69
CA ILE A 12 -6.14 1.91 -2.94
C ILE A 12 -6.71 2.76 -1.79
N ILE A 13 -7.76 3.54 -2.06
CA ILE A 13 -8.42 4.38 -1.03
C ILE A 13 -9.06 3.49 0.05
N ILE A 14 -9.78 2.45 -0.35
CA ILE A 14 -10.41 1.49 0.58
C ILE A 14 -9.33 0.84 1.45
N LEU A 15 -8.26 0.34 0.84
CA LEU A 15 -7.18 -0.36 1.56
C LEU A 15 -6.49 0.56 2.58
N SER A 16 -6.22 1.83 2.20
CA SER A 16 -5.65 2.84 3.10
C SER A 16 -6.55 3.09 4.31
N THR A 17 -7.86 3.14 4.09
CA THR A 17 -8.86 3.37 5.14
C THR A 17 -8.96 2.14 6.05
N LEU A 18 -9.07 0.94 5.46
CA LEU A 18 -9.18 -0.32 6.21
C LEU A 18 -7.95 -0.57 7.08
N ARG A 19 -6.74 -0.29 6.55
CA ARG A 19 -5.50 -0.39 7.32
C ARG A 19 -5.55 0.47 8.60
N SER A 20 -5.98 1.72 8.45
CA SER A 20 -6.07 2.67 9.58
C SER A 20 -7.11 2.20 10.61
N ARG A 21 -8.24 1.69 10.14
CA ARG A 21 -9.29 1.11 10.99
C ARG A 21 -8.81 -0.14 11.71
N LEU A 22 -8.07 -1.02 11.02
CA LEU A 22 -7.54 -2.26 11.60
C LEU A 22 -6.60 -1.96 12.79
N VAL A 23 -5.69 -0.99 12.62
CA VAL A 23 -4.78 -0.56 13.71
C VAL A 23 -5.60 0.00 14.88
N TYR A 24 -6.62 0.80 14.58
CA TYR A 24 -7.50 1.39 15.61
C TYR A 24 -8.24 0.28 16.42
N GLU A 25 -8.83 -0.69 15.71
CA GLU A 25 -9.56 -1.79 16.37
C GLU A 25 -8.64 -2.69 17.22
N LEU A 26 -7.44 -2.98 16.72
CA LEU A 26 -6.42 -3.73 17.46
C LEU A 26 -5.98 -2.99 18.73
N SER A 27 -5.81 -1.66 18.63
CA SER A 27 -5.45 -0.81 19.77
C SER A 27 -6.57 -0.80 20.80
N GLY A 28 -7.83 -0.72 20.36
CA GLY A 28 -9.01 -0.78 21.23
C GLY A 28 -9.14 -2.13 21.92
N ALA A 29 -8.99 -3.23 21.19
CA ALA A 29 -9.01 -4.58 21.75
C ALA A 29 -7.90 -4.75 22.80
N SER A 30 -6.71 -4.21 22.53
CA SER A 30 -5.57 -4.24 23.45
C SER A 30 -5.87 -3.44 24.73
N LEU A 31 -6.53 -2.29 24.59
CA LEU A 31 -6.97 -1.50 25.76
C LEU A 31 -7.90 -2.29 26.68
N LEU A 32 -8.84 -3.06 26.13
CA LEU A 32 -9.78 -3.88 26.88
C LEU A 32 -9.13 -5.08 27.57
N VAL A 33 -8.07 -5.65 26.98
CA VAL A 33 -7.42 -6.86 27.50
C VAL A 33 -6.28 -6.51 28.46
N PHE A 34 -5.46 -5.52 28.10
CA PHE A 34 -4.20 -5.19 28.79
C PHE A 34 -4.25 -3.82 29.49
N GLY A 35 -5.33 -3.05 29.34
CA GLY A 35 -5.41 -1.68 29.86
C GLY A 35 -4.52 -0.67 29.13
N ARG A 36 -3.90 -1.08 28.03
CA ARG A 36 -2.96 -0.26 27.24
C ARG A 36 -3.14 -0.53 25.75
N ALA A 37 -2.92 0.48 24.92
CA ALA A 37 -3.04 0.36 23.46
C ALA A 37 -1.78 -0.20 22.80
N GLU A 38 -0.61 -0.03 23.42
CA GLU A 38 0.70 -0.36 22.85
C GLU A 38 0.83 -1.83 22.42
N PRO A 39 0.36 -2.84 23.19
CA PRO A 39 0.50 -4.24 22.75
C PRO A 39 -0.22 -4.53 21.42
N GLY A 40 -1.37 -3.92 21.18
CA GLY A 40 -2.09 -4.07 19.91
C GLY A 40 -1.29 -3.53 18.73
N ILE A 41 -0.69 -2.35 18.90
CA ILE A 41 0.19 -1.73 17.88
C ILE A 41 1.42 -2.61 17.64
N ALA A 42 2.02 -3.15 18.72
CA ALA A 42 3.20 -4.01 18.63
C ALA A 42 2.90 -5.32 17.89
N ILE A 43 1.76 -5.95 18.17
CA ILE A 43 1.31 -7.18 17.47
C ILE A 43 1.14 -6.88 15.98
N TYR A 44 0.45 -5.78 15.63
CA TYR A 44 0.27 -5.37 14.23
C TYR A 44 1.61 -5.10 13.56
N SER A 45 2.52 -4.37 14.25
CA SER A 45 3.85 -4.04 13.73
C SER A 45 4.66 -5.30 13.44
N LEU A 46 4.62 -6.27 14.34
CA LEU A 46 5.32 -7.55 14.17
C LEU A 46 4.75 -8.34 12.98
N PHE A 47 3.41 -8.31 12.84
CA PHE A 47 2.72 -9.00 11.74
C PHE A 47 3.11 -8.42 10.38
N VAL A 48 3.21 -7.07 10.26
CA VAL A 48 3.55 -6.41 8.99
C VAL A 48 5.05 -6.13 8.85
N LEU A 49 5.88 -6.58 9.80
CA LEU A 49 7.33 -6.29 9.86
C LEU A 49 8.07 -6.59 8.53
N PRO A 50 7.87 -7.75 7.88
CA PRO A 50 8.58 -7.98 6.61
C PRO A 50 8.26 -6.93 5.54
N GLY A 51 7.01 -6.51 5.46
CA GLY A 51 6.60 -5.45 4.53
C GLY A 51 7.15 -4.09 4.92
N THR A 52 7.23 -3.78 6.23
CA THR A 52 7.84 -2.54 6.71
C THR A 52 9.33 -2.49 6.35
N ILE A 53 10.05 -3.61 6.49
CA ILE A 53 11.46 -3.71 6.10
C ILE A 53 11.60 -3.39 4.60
N ILE A 54 10.78 -4.00 3.75
CA ILE A 54 10.81 -3.76 2.30
C ILE A 54 10.46 -2.30 1.99
N HIS A 55 9.49 -1.72 2.69
CA HIS A 55 9.08 -0.32 2.56
C HIS A 55 10.27 0.62 2.82
N GLU A 56 10.91 0.50 3.98
CA GLU A 56 12.04 1.36 4.35
C GLU A 56 13.26 1.12 3.44
N LEU A 57 13.50 -0.14 3.08
CA LEU A 57 14.58 -0.51 2.16
C LEU A 57 14.38 0.11 0.78
N SER A 58 13.12 0.19 0.31
CA SER A 58 12.83 0.82 -1.00
C SER A 58 13.13 2.33 -0.97
N HIS A 59 12.81 3.02 0.13
CA HIS A 59 13.21 4.43 0.32
C HIS A 59 14.73 4.57 0.26
N TRP A 60 15.44 3.71 1.00
CA TRP A 60 16.89 3.75 1.08
C TRP A 60 17.55 3.52 -0.29
N ILE A 61 17.12 2.45 -1.00
CA ILE A 61 17.68 2.11 -2.33
C ILE A 61 17.50 3.28 -3.30
N VAL A 62 16.28 3.85 -3.38
CA VAL A 62 16.00 4.94 -4.31
C VAL A 62 16.76 6.21 -3.90
N ALA A 63 16.91 6.49 -2.59
CA ALA A 63 17.71 7.63 -2.14
C ALA A 63 19.17 7.48 -2.55
N GLU A 64 19.77 6.29 -2.39
CA GLU A 64 21.14 6.01 -2.82
C GLU A 64 21.31 6.15 -4.34
N LEU A 65 20.34 5.61 -5.11
CA LEU A 65 20.35 5.75 -6.58
C LEU A 65 20.27 7.22 -7.03
N LEU A 66 19.57 8.05 -6.25
CA LEU A 66 19.44 9.49 -6.53
C LEU A 66 20.55 10.32 -5.88
N LEU A 67 21.55 9.66 -5.29
CA LEU A 67 22.72 10.31 -4.62
C LEU A 67 22.27 11.24 -3.48
N VAL A 68 21.21 10.87 -2.77
CA VAL A 68 20.72 11.57 -1.57
C VAL A 68 21.27 10.84 -0.35
N ARG A 69 22.07 11.53 0.47
CA ARG A 69 22.66 10.93 1.66
C ARG A 69 21.58 10.44 2.62
N THR A 70 21.70 9.20 3.03
CA THR A 70 20.79 8.54 3.97
C THR A 70 21.47 8.36 5.32
N GLY A 71 20.67 8.41 6.37
CA GLY A 71 21.08 8.05 7.73
C GLY A 71 20.65 6.63 8.07
N PRO A 72 20.70 6.28 9.36
CA PRO A 72 20.33 4.93 9.78
C PRO A 72 18.85 4.61 9.51
N ILE A 73 18.61 3.35 9.16
CA ILE A 73 17.26 2.82 9.01
C ILE A 73 16.79 2.37 10.39
N THR A 74 15.66 2.86 10.84
CA THR A 74 15.00 2.39 12.06
C THR A 74 13.77 1.58 11.68
N ILE A 75 13.75 0.31 12.08
CA ILE A 75 12.69 -0.65 11.73
C ILE A 75 11.70 -0.80 12.89
N PHE A 76 12.16 -0.59 14.13
CA PHE A 76 11.31 -0.74 15.31
C PHE A 76 10.35 0.44 15.46
N PRO A 77 9.10 0.17 15.85
CA PRO A 77 8.12 1.23 16.04
C PRO A 77 8.57 2.21 17.12
N GLN A 78 8.64 3.48 16.75
CA GLN A 78 8.92 4.58 17.68
C GLN A 78 7.70 5.49 17.72
N GLU A 79 7.09 5.60 18.88
CA GLU A 79 5.88 6.40 19.11
C GLU A 79 4.74 5.97 18.19
N LYS A 80 4.54 6.65 17.07
CA LYS A 80 3.42 6.43 16.13
C LYS A 80 3.88 6.02 14.72
N ARG A 81 5.18 5.64 14.55
CA ARG A 81 5.74 5.24 13.25
C ARG A 81 6.24 3.80 13.31
N LEU A 82 5.92 3.02 12.27
CA LEU A 82 6.32 1.61 12.16
C LEU A 82 7.78 1.46 11.74
N GLY A 83 8.33 2.47 11.06
CA GLY A 83 9.71 2.50 10.62
C GLY A 83 10.05 3.89 10.09
N SER A 84 11.31 4.18 9.85
CA SER A 84 11.74 5.41 9.20
C SER A 84 13.18 5.30 8.68
N VAL A 85 13.42 5.92 7.53
CA VAL A 85 14.77 6.18 7.00
C VAL A 85 15.03 7.68 7.14
N ALA A 86 16.08 8.03 7.86
CA ALA A 86 16.51 9.41 7.93
C ALA A 86 17.16 9.79 6.60
N THR A 87 16.59 10.77 5.90
CA THR A 87 17.18 11.32 4.66
C THR A 87 17.50 12.78 4.86
N VAL A 88 18.63 13.23 4.32
CA VAL A 88 18.97 14.64 4.27
C VAL A 88 17.95 15.34 3.36
N LYS A 89 17.62 16.59 3.69
CA LYS A 89 16.66 17.39 2.92
C LYS A 89 17.10 17.44 1.46
N SER A 90 16.30 16.87 0.58
CA SER A 90 16.53 16.81 -0.86
C SER A 90 15.60 17.79 -1.59
N ASP A 91 15.88 18.00 -2.87
CA ASP A 91 14.97 18.76 -3.74
C ASP A 91 13.61 18.06 -3.86
N PRO A 92 12.53 18.79 -4.21
CA PRO A 92 11.18 18.21 -4.24
C PRO A 92 11.03 17.03 -5.20
N PHE A 93 11.75 17.02 -6.31
CA PHE A 93 11.64 15.94 -7.33
C PHE A 93 12.25 14.64 -6.77
N ARG A 94 13.46 14.69 -6.21
CA ARG A 94 14.08 13.53 -5.56
C ARG A 94 13.22 13.05 -4.39
N GLY A 95 12.73 13.99 -3.57
CA GLY A 95 11.83 13.68 -2.46
C GLY A 95 10.55 12.96 -2.90
N PHE A 96 9.98 13.36 -4.05
CA PHE A 96 8.81 12.69 -4.64
C PHE A 96 9.15 11.25 -5.07
N LEU A 97 10.27 11.05 -5.77
CA LEU A 97 10.68 9.71 -6.24
C LEU A 97 10.96 8.78 -5.05
N ILE A 98 11.67 9.30 -4.04
CA ILE A 98 11.95 8.54 -2.80
C ILE A 98 10.62 8.19 -2.11
N GLY A 99 9.70 9.16 -2.00
CA GLY A 99 8.40 8.94 -1.36
C GLY A 99 7.50 7.97 -2.12
N LEU A 100 7.67 7.85 -3.43
CA LEU A 100 6.90 6.94 -4.29
C LEU A 100 7.47 5.51 -4.29
N ALA A 101 8.73 5.34 -3.91
CA ALA A 101 9.49 4.09 -4.02
C ALA A 101 8.76 2.89 -3.38
N PRO A 102 8.30 2.92 -2.12
CA PRO A 102 7.65 1.76 -1.52
C PRO A 102 6.33 1.39 -2.20
N PHE A 103 5.61 2.37 -2.76
CA PHE A 103 4.38 2.09 -3.49
C PHE A 103 4.68 1.30 -4.77
N ILE A 104 5.67 1.73 -5.56
CA ILE A 104 6.07 1.04 -6.80
C ILE A 104 6.62 -0.35 -6.49
N THR A 105 7.52 -0.45 -5.50
CA THR A 105 8.10 -1.74 -5.06
C THR A 105 6.99 -2.69 -4.59
N GLY A 106 6.04 -2.17 -3.81
CA GLY A 106 4.89 -2.94 -3.34
C GLY A 106 4.04 -3.48 -4.47
N LEU A 107 3.74 -2.65 -5.48
CA LEU A 107 2.97 -3.09 -6.66
C LEU A 107 3.70 -4.19 -7.44
N ILE A 108 5.01 -4.06 -7.62
CA ILE A 108 5.83 -5.08 -8.32
C ILE A 108 5.76 -6.41 -7.54
N ILE A 109 5.97 -6.36 -6.23
CA ILE A 109 5.94 -7.57 -5.39
C ILE A 109 4.53 -8.19 -5.40
N LEU A 110 3.47 -7.38 -5.31
CA LEU A 110 2.09 -7.87 -5.39
C LEU A 110 1.81 -8.54 -6.72
N MET A 111 2.34 -8.03 -7.83
CA MET A 111 2.22 -8.67 -9.15
C MET A 111 2.88 -10.06 -9.15
N ILE A 112 4.09 -10.15 -8.59
CA ILE A 112 4.83 -11.43 -8.49
C ILE A 112 4.05 -12.41 -7.61
N LEU A 113 3.61 -11.98 -6.44
CA LEU A 113 2.83 -12.81 -5.50
C LEU A 113 1.50 -13.26 -6.13
N GLY A 114 0.85 -12.39 -6.91
CA GLY A 114 -0.39 -12.73 -7.61
C GLY A 114 -0.20 -13.80 -8.67
N GLN A 115 0.93 -13.74 -9.40
CA GLN A 115 1.27 -14.78 -10.37
C GLN A 115 1.59 -16.11 -9.67
N LEU A 116 2.36 -16.05 -8.58
CA LEU A 116 2.67 -17.23 -7.76
C LEU A 116 1.39 -17.84 -7.18
N LEU A 117 0.46 -17.02 -6.72
CA LEU A 117 -0.83 -17.48 -6.20
C LEU A 117 -1.60 -18.27 -7.26
N ALA A 118 -1.63 -17.78 -8.49
CA ALA A 118 -2.29 -18.47 -9.61
C ALA A 118 -1.65 -19.83 -9.90
N LEU A 119 -0.32 -19.91 -9.82
CA LEU A 119 0.45 -21.16 -10.04
C LEU A 119 0.24 -22.15 -8.88
N CYS A 120 0.32 -21.70 -7.64
CA CYS A 120 0.21 -22.54 -6.45
C CYS A 120 -1.23 -23.02 -6.23
N TRP A 121 -2.24 -22.30 -6.73
CA TRP A 121 -3.63 -22.72 -6.67
C TRP A 121 -3.86 -24.06 -7.38
N VAL A 122 -3.12 -24.31 -8.44
CA VAL A 122 -3.21 -25.55 -9.23
C VAL A 122 -2.49 -26.72 -8.55
N SER A 123 -1.39 -26.45 -7.81
CA SER A 123 -0.55 -27.49 -7.21
C SER A 123 -1.00 -27.97 -5.82
N TYR A 124 -2.04 -27.37 -5.25
CA TYR A 124 -2.68 -27.76 -3.98
C TYR A 124 -1.76 -27.85 -2.76
N ASN A 125 -0.66 -27.09 -2.76
CA ASN A 125 0.24 -27.04 -1.58
C ASN A 125 -0.23 -25.91 -0.65
N TRP A 126 -0.97 -26.26 0.38
CA TRP A 126 -1.60 -25.28 1.29
C TRP A 126 -0.60 -24.41 2.07
N TRP A 127 0.58 -24.92 2.37
CA TRP A 127 1.63 -24.15 3.04
C TRP A 127 2.12 -22.99 2.15
N HIS A 128 2.39 -23.29 0.88
CA HIS A 128 2.79 -22.26 -0.09
C HIS A 128 1.67 -21.24 -0.29
N LEU A 129 0.43 -21.73 -0.36
CA LEU A 129 -0.75 -20.87 -0.50
C LEU A 129 -0.87 -19.92 0.69
N ALA A 130 -0.76 -20.44 1.93
CA ALA A 130 -0.83 -19.63 3.15
C ALA A 130 0.29 -18.56 3.20
N LEU A 131 1.51 -18.93 2.82
CA LEU A 131 2.66 -18.02 2.79
C LEU A 131 2.45 -16.89 1.76
N ILE A 132 1.94 -17.23 0.57
CA ILE A 132 1.66 -16.23 -0.48
C ILE A 132 0.54 -15.28 -0.04
N ILE A 133 -0.55 -15.81 0.55
CA ILE A 133 -1.66 -14.99 1.06
C ILE A 133 -1.14 -14.04 2.16
N TYR A 134 -0.30 -14.51 3.07
CA TYR A 134 0.36 -13.70 4.09
C TYR A 134 1.20 -12.59 3.43
N GLY A 135 2.02 -12.95 2.43
CA GLY A 135 2.82 -11.98 1.67
C GLY A 135 1.98 -10.91 1.00
N VAL A 136 0.89 -11.29 0.35
CA VAL A 136 -0.08 -10.38 -0.28
C VAL A 136 -0.66 -9.42 0.76
N MET A 137 -1.06 -9.94 1.92
CA MET A 137 -1.62 -9.13 3.00
C MET A 137 -0.60 -8.15 3.56
N VAL A 138 0.60 -8.63 3.85
CA VAL A 138 1.70 -7.82 4.39
C VAL A 138 2.09 -6.70 3.42
N MET A 139 2.32 -7.05 2.14
CA MET A 139 2.72 -6.06 1.11
C MET A 139 1.60 -5.06 0.83
N GLY A 140 0.36 -5.52 0.71
CA GLY A 140 -0.78 -4.63 0.47
C GLY A 140 -0.97 -3.60 1.58
N ASN A 141 -0.68 -3.98 2.82
CA ASN A 141 -0.77 -3.06 3.97
C ASN A 141 0.46 -2.16 4.10
N SER A 142 1.65 -2.64 3.73
CA SER A 142 2.91 -1.91 3.93
C SER A 142 3.24 -0.92 2.81
N MET A 143 2.77 -1.16 1.59
CA MET A 143 3.08 -0.28 0.44
C MET A 143 2.39 1.09 0.50
N MET A 144 1.45 1.28 1.43
CA MET A 144 0.67 2.53 1.53
C MET A 144 1.58 3.70 1.90
N ILE A 145 1.45 4.75 1.10
CA ILE A 145 2.27 5.97 1.21
C ILE A 145 1.94 6.70 2.51
N SER A 146 2.96 6.96 3.32
CA SER A 146 2.82 7.64 4.61
C SER A 146 2.63 9.15 4.44
N LYS A 147 2.27 9.84 5.51
CA LYS A 147 2.15 11.31 5.51
C LYS A 147 3.50 11.99 5.22
N SER A 148 4.60 11.41 5.72
CA SER A 148 5.96 11.90 5.46
C SER A 148 6.32 11.77 3.97
N ASP A 149 5.98 10.65 3.35
CA ASP A 149 6.32 10.34 1.96
C ASP A 149 5.62 11.29 0.98
N ARG A 150 4.40 11.73 1.34
CA ARG A 150 3.59 12.63 0.51
C ARG A 150 3.94 14.11 0.67
N ARG A 151 4.91 14.45 1.50
CA ARG A 151 5.22 15.86 1.83
C ARG A 151 5.55 16.71 0.59
N THR A 152 6.25 16.12 -0.37
CA THR A 152 6.66 16.80 -1.61
C THR A 152 5.63 16.68 -2.75
N TRP A 153 4.62 15.82 -2.59
CA TRP A 153 3.66 15.50 -3.64
C TRP A 153 2.85 16.70 -4.14
N PRO A 154 2.31 17.58 -3.26
CA PRO A 154 1.51 18.71 -3.76
C PRO A 154 2.27 19.57 -4.77
N PHE A 155 3.54 19.85 -4.51
CA PHE A 155 4.39 20.65 -5.41
C PHE A 155 4.54 19.97 -6.78
N ILE A 156 4.87 18.69 -6.78
CA ILE A 156 5.10 17.91 -8.01
C ILE A 156 3.78 17.74 -8.80
N LEU A 157 2.65 17.49 -8.09
CA LEU A 157 1.34 17.35 -8.74
C LEU A 157 0.91 18.64 -9.40
N ILE A 158 1.20 19.80 -8.81
CA ILE A 158 0.93 21.11 -9.43
C ILE A 158 1.73 21.25 -10.73
N ILE A 159 3.03 20.90 -10.70
CA ILE A 159 3.88 20.96 -11.91
C ILE A 159 3.33 20.03 -13.00
N PHE A 160 2.98 18.78 -12.65
CA PHE A 160 2.40 17.82 -13.62
C PHE A 160 1.08 18.35 -14.18
N LEU A 161 0.23 18.94 -13.36
CA LEU A 161 -1.04 19.52 -13.79
C LEU A 161 -0.80 20.68 -14.77
N LEU A 162 0.14 21.57 -14.49
CA LEU A 162 0.50 22.68 -15.38
C LEU A 162 1.02 22.16 -16.72
N ILE A 163 1.93 21.19 -16.69
CA ILE A 163 2.46 20.55 -17.91
C ILE A 163 1.32 19.89 -18.70
N PHE A 164 0.42 19.16 -18.01
CA PHE A 164 -0.74 18.51 -18.63
C PHE A 164 -1.65 19.54 -19.32
N ILE A 165 -1.93 20.66 -18.66
CA ILE A 165 -2.76 21.74 -19.21
C ILE A 165 -2.08 22.32 -20.46
N LEU A 166 -0.76 22.56 -20.42
CA LEU A 166 0.00 23.07 -21.57
C LEU A 166 -0.05 22.08 -22.73
N ILE A 167 0.21 20.80 -22.49
CA ILE A 167 0.18 19.77 -23.53
C ILE A 167 -1.24 19.66 -24.11
N PHE A 168 -2.27 19.67 -23.26
CA PHE A 168 -3.68 19.61 -23.71
C PHE A 168 -4.03 20.80 -24.57
N LYS A 169 -3.56 22.00 -24.21
CA LYS A 169 -3.82 23.25 -24.97
C LYS A 169 -3.13 23.24 -26.34
N TYR A 170 -1.85 22.86 -26.40
CA TYR A 170 -1.04 22.96 -27.61
C TYR A 170 -1.05 21.69 -28.48
N TYR A 171 -1.34 20.53 -27.90
CA TYR A 171 -1.33 19.24 -28.59
C TYR A 171 -2.59 18.43 -28.26
N PRO A 172 -3.82 18.97 -28.54
CA PRO A 172 -5.05 18.24 -28.20
C PRO A 172 -5.17 16.89 -28.94
N SER A 173 -4.54 16.77 -30.10
CA SER A 173 -4.53 15.54 -30.90
C SER A 173 -3.92 14.33 -30.17
N LEU A 174 -3.04 14.55 -29.19
CA LEU A 174 -2.46 13.46 -28.37
C LEU A 174 -3.53 12.83 -27.45
N PHE A 175 -4.60 13.56 -27.15
CA PHE A 175 -5.67 13.12 -26.25
C PHE A 175 -6.91 12.63 -27.00
N ILE A 176 -6.95 12.82 -28.32
CA ILE A 176 -7.98 12.19 -29.16
C ILE A 176 -7.69 10.69 -29.13
N ILE A 177 -8.45 9.97 -28.31
CA ILE A 177 -8.37 8.52 -28.26
C ILE A 177 -8.86 7.99 -29.62
N HIS A 178 -7.94 7.81 -30.53
CA HIS A 178 -8.20 6.99 -31.72
C HIS A 178 -8.68 5.64 -31.19
N ASN A 179 -9.86 5.26 -31.58
CA ASN A 179 -10.48 4.00 -31.20
C ASN A 179 -9.42 2.89 -31.28
N PRO A 180 -9.05 2.24 -30.18
CA PRO A 180 -7.97 1.26 -30.23
C PRO A 180 -8.46 -0.04 -30.88
N ALA A 181 -8.58 0.00 -32.18
CA ALA A 181 -8.82 -1.20 -32.98
C ALA A 181 -7.53 -2.05 -33.09
N SER A 182 -6.49 -1.72 -32.30
CA SER A 182 -5.27 -2.52 -32.27
C SER A 182 -5.23 -3.36 -30.99
N PRO A 183 -5.32 -4.68 -31.13
CA PRO A 183 -5.44 -5.57 -29.96
C PRO A 183 -4.13 -5.84 -29.20
N ALA A 184 -2.99 -5.36 -29.68
CA ALA A 184 -1.70 -5.85 -29.19
C ALA A 184 -1.17 -5.15 -27.91
N GLY A 185 -1.35 -3.84 -27.75
CA GLY A 185 -0.75 -3.09 -26.64
C GLY A 185 -1.67 -2.94 -25.42
N GLY A 186 -2.97 -2.79 -25.63
CA GLY A 186 -3.95 -2.61 -24.55
C GLY A 186 -4.21 -3.85 -23.72
N SER A 187 -3.99 -5.03 -24.27
CA SER A 187 -4.31 -6.28 -23.61
C SER A 187 -3.40 -6.57 -22.40
N SER A 188 -2.09 -6.31 -22.51
CA SER A 188 -1.13 -6.58 -21.43
C SER A 188 -1.32 -5.65 -20.24
N PHE A 189 -1.48 -4.35 -20.49
CA PHE A 189 -1.75 -3.36 -19.43
C PHE A 189 -3.07 -3.68 -18.69
N ILE A 190 -4.11 -4.00 -19.44
CA ILE A 190 -5.42 -4.35 -18.86
C ILE A 190 -5.31 -5.64 -18.01
N LYS A 191 -4.55 -6.63 -18.47
CA LYS A 191 -4.31 -7.88 -17.72
C LYS A 191 -3.57 -7.61 -16.41
N ILE A 192 -2.50 -6.78 -16.44
CA ILE A 192 -1.75 -6.37 -15.25
C ILE A 192 -2.67 -5.64 -14.27
N LEU A 193 -3.43 -4.67 -14.76
CA LEU A 193 -4.35 -3.88 -13.94
C LEU A 193 -5.46 -4.75 -13.33
N SER A 194 -5.98 -5.71 -14.10
CA SER A 194 -6.98 -6.68 -13.63
C SER A 194 -6.39 -7.56 -12.52
N LEU A 195 -5.17 -8.04 -12.68
CA LEU A 195 -4.47 -8.84 -11.67
C LEU A 195 -4.28 -8.03 -10.39
N LEU A 196 -3.78 -6.80 -10.50
CA LEU A 196 -3.62 -5.90 -9.35
C LEU A 196 -4.95 -5.65 -8.63
N ASN A 197 -6.03 -5.42 -9.38
CA ASN A 197 -7.37 -5.21 -8.80
C ASN A 197 -7.83 -6.44 -8.00
N LYS A 198 -7.61 -7.64 -8.51
CA LYS A 198 -7.95 -8.88 -7.81
C LYS A 198 -7.16 -9.01 -6.51
N ILE A 199 -5.83 -8.78 -6.56
CA ILE A 199 -4.94 -8.91 -5.39
C ILE A 199 -5.30 -7.86 -4.32
N LEU A 200 -5.49 -6.61 -4.73
CA LEU A 200 -5.88 -5.52 -3.81
C LEU A 200 -7.27 -5.79 -3.22
N GLY A 201 -8.18 -6.35 -4.01
CA GLY A 201 -9.52 -6.77 -3.55
C GLY A 201 -9.42 -7.86 -2.47
N VAL A 202 -8.56 -8.85 -2.67
CA VAL A 202 -8.29 -9.91 -1.68
C VAL A 202 -7.72 -9.29 -0.39
N THR A 203 -6.72 -8.41 -0.51
CA THR A 203 -6.12 -7.73 0.65
C THR A 203 -7.18 -6.90 1.42
N ALA A 204 -8.03 -6.18 0.70
CA ALA A 204 -9.10 -5.38 1.29
C ALA A 204 -10.13 -6.28 2.00
N GLY A 205 -10.49 -7.39 1.38
CA GLY A 205 -11.38 -8.39 1.97
C GLY A 205 -10.81 -8.98 3.26
N LEU A 206 -9.54 -9.37 3.25
CA LEU A 206 -8.85 -9.91 4.43
C LEU A 206 -8.81 -8.87 5.57
N ASN A 207 -8.48 -7.62 5.25
CA ASN A 207 -8.48 -6.53 6.24
C ASN A 207 -9.88 -6.30 6.81
N LEU A 208 -10.91 -6.39 5.99
CA LEU A 208 -12.30 -6.23 6.40
C LEU A 208 -12.72 -7.37 7.34
N VAL A 209 -12.40 -8.61 7.02
CA VAL A 209 -12.65 -9.78 7.87
C VAL A 209 -11.93 -9.62 9.21
N MET A 210 -10.72 -9.25 9.19
CA MET A 210 -9.98 -8.95 10.42
C MET A 210 -10.59 -7.80 11.21
N UNK A 211 -11.04 -6.93 10.66
CA UNK A 211 -11.65 -5.89 11.27
C UNK A 211 -12.87 -6.35 11.86
N UNK A 212 -13.51 -7.11 11.20
CA UNK A 212 -14.65 -7.57 11.71
C UNK A 212 -14.40 -8.42 12.84
N UNK A 213 -13.57 -9.03 12.89
CA UNK A 213 -13.23 -9.85 13.85
C UNK A 213 -12.85 -9.15 15.03
N UNK A 214 -12.31 -8.17 14.91
CA UNK A 214 -11.94 -7.40 15.92
C UNK A 214 -13.03 -6.72 16.53
N TYR A 215 -13.90 -6.06 15.79
CA TYR A 215 -15.08 -5.30 16.25
C TYR A 215 -16.04 -6.17 17.10
N GLU A 216 -16.31 -7.36 16.68
CA GLU A 216 -17.19 -8.28 17.42
C GLU A 216 -16.61 -8.64 18.81
N ALA A 217 -15.30 -8.87 18.88
CA ALA A 217 -14.61 -9.14 20.15
C ALA A 217 -14.67 -7.95 21.09
N HIS A 218 -14.72 -6.76 20.57
CA HIS A 218 -14.87 -5.49 21.25
C HIS A 218 -16.31 -5.22 21.69
N GLY A 219 -17.23 -5.25 20.72
CA GLY A 219 -18.63 -4.86 20.92
C GLY A 219 -19.33 -5.69 21.99
N SER A 220 -19.03 -6.99 22.05
CA SER A 220 -19.57 -7.89 23.06
C SER A 220 -19.08 -7.59 24.49
N ARG A 221 -17.95 -6.88 24.65
CA ARG A 221 -17.43 -6.47 25.97
C ARG A 221 -17.89 -5.07 26.39
N TRP A 222 -18.02 -4.14 25.44
CA TRP A 222 -18.55 -2.80 25.72
C TRP A 222 -19.98 -2.87 26.24
N SER A 223 -20.82 -3.72 25.63
CA SER A 223 -22.21 -3.92 26.07
C SER A 223 -22.30 -4.47 27.52
N ARG A 224 -21.27 -5.17 28.02
CA ARG A 224 -21.24 -5.71 29.38
C ARG A 224 -20.67 -4.73 30.41
N LEU A 225 -20.04 -3.63 29.98
CA LEU A 225 -19.46 -2.64 30.93
C LEU A 225 -20.40 -1.47 31.19
N TYR A 226 -21.48 -1.35 30.40
CA TYR A 226 -22.43 -0.24 30.50
C TYR A 226 -23.85 -0.69 30.87
N TRP A 227 -24.04 -1.99 31.23
CA TRP A 227 -25.27 -2.57 31.79
C TRP A 227 -24.90 -3.34 33.05
#